data_f527e0a16d3c9ac3ed84394de17bf586
#
_entry.id   f527e0a16d3c9ac3ed84394de17bf586
#
_cell.length_a   1.000
_cell.length_b   1.000
_cell.length_c   1.000
_cell.angle_alpha   90.00
_cell.angle_beta   90.00
_cell.angle_gamma   90.00
#
_symmetry.space_group_name_H-M   'P 1'
#
loop_
_entity.id
_entity.type
_entity.pdbx_description
1 polymer ?
#
loop_
_entity_poly.entity_id
_entity_poly.type
_entity_poly.pdbx_seq_one_letter_code
_entity_poly.pdbx_strand_id
1 'polypeptide(L)'
;MPEGGKLAIRLDRRATEDTPDLAAGDYVCLTVADTGTGMDADTIKRAIEPFFSTKEIGKGTGLGLSMVHGLALQLRGALHLLSEPGRGTRAELWLPVSTEEAVAMPPEAGRPADSTDATVLLVDDDFLVSLSTKAMLEDLGHTVIEASSGAKALEVLRTEKPLDLMITDYAMPGMTGMQLAEGARGLRPGLPILLITGYADLPGGAVLDLPRLSKPYLQKQLAEQITALVGQGVAPGVPRVAH
;
A
#
# COMPACT_ATOMS: atom_id res chain seq x y z
N MET A 1 -9.42 -0.78 -20.05
CA MET A 1 -9.75 0.47 -20.83
C MET A 1 -8.50 0.94 -21.56
N PRO A 2 -8.05 0.26 -22.63
CA PRO A 2 -6.78 0.57 -23.29
C PRO A 2 -6.79 1.96 -23.97
N GLU A 3 -7.98 2.41 -24.39
CA GLU A 3 -8.17 3.71 -25.09
C GLU A 3 -8.69 4.80 -24.14
N GLY A 4 -8.53 4.64 -22.85
CA GLY A 4 -9.11 5.52 -21.85
C GLY A 4 -10.54 5.12 -21.46
N GLY A 5 -11.22 5.95 -20.70
CA GLY A 5 -12.57 5.71 -20.21
C GLY A 5 -12.83 6.43 -18.88
N LYS A 6 -13.98 6.12 -18.27
CA LYS A 6 -14.36 6.65 -16.96
C LYS A 6 -14.32 5.53 -15.94
N LEU A 7 -13.75 5.82 -14.77
CA LEU A 7 -13.83 5.01 -13.57
C LEU A 7 -14.59 5.81 -12.51
N ALA A 8 -15.66 5.25 -11.97
CA ALA A 8 -16.44 5.85 -10.89
C ALA A 8 -16.35 4.97 -9.65
N ILE A 9 -16.04 5.59 -8.51
CA ILE A 9 -16.04 4.94 -7.20
C ILE A 9 -17.09 5.60 -6.35
N ARG A 10 -17.94 4.81 -5.70
CA ARG A 10 -19.02 5.29 -4.86
C ARG A 10 -19.12 4.43 -3.59
N LEU A 11 -19.39 5.08 -2.47
CA LEU A 11 -19.61 4.44 -1.18
C LEU A 11 -20.97 4.88 -0.63
N ASP A 12 -21.85 3.92 -0.37
CA ASP A 12 -23.19 4.16 0.13
C ASP A 12 -23.49 3.22 1.31
N ARG A 13 -24.32 3.70 2.26
CA ARG A 13 -24.98 2.82 3.22
C ARG A 13 -26.29 2.35 2.61
N ARG A 14 -26.55 1.04 2.63
CA ARG A 14 -27.77 0.42 2.10
C ARG A 14 -28.28 -0.61 3.08
N ALA A 15 -29.61 -0.66 3.25
CA ALA A 15 -30.26 -1.76 3.92
C ALA A 15 -30.67 -2.81 2.87
N THR A 16 -30.54 -4.09 3.20
CA THR A 16 -31.05 -5.19 2.39
C THR A 16 -31.95 -6.10 3.19
N GLU A 17 -32.93 -6.69 2.53
CA GLU A 17 -33.68 -7.82 3.05
C GLU A 17 -32.86 -9.10 2.88
N ASP A 18 -33.31 -10.20 3.49
CA ASP A 18 -32.65 -11.48 3.42
C ASP A 18 -32.61 -11.98 1.96
N THR A 19 -31.41 -12.21 1.44
CA THR A 19 -31.15 -12.72 0.09
C THR A 19 -30.26 -13.97 0.17
N PRO A 20 -30.11 -14.77 -0.89
CA PRO A 20 -29.29 -15.97 -0.83
C PRO A 20 -27.84 -15.75 -0.39
N ASP A 21 -27.30 -14.55 -0.61
CA ASP A 21 -25.89 -14.17 -0.40
C ASP A 21 -25.68 -13.10 0.68
N LEU A 22 -26.75 -12.42 1.13
CA LEU A 22 -26.69 -11.43 2.20
C LEU A 22 -27.84 -11.61 3.19
N ALA A 23 -27.54 -11.66 4.47
CA ALA A 23 -28.54 -11.61 5.52
C ALA A 23 -29.22 -10.22 5.56
N ALA A 24 -30.47 -10.16 6.09
CA ALA A 24 -31.12 -8.87 6.31
C ALA A 24 -30.29 -7.99 7.24
N GLY A 25 -30.10 -6.73 6.88
CA GLY A 25 -29.30 -5.79 7.70
C GLY A 25 -28.83 -4.56 6.95
N ASP A 26 -28.03 -3.77 7.65
CA ASP A 26 -27.36 -2.58 7.11
C ASP A 26 -25.96 -2.93 6.59
N TYR A 27 -25.66 -2.46 5.40
CA TYR A 27 -24.38 -2.70 4.72
C TYR A 27 -23.79 -1.38 4.22
N VAL A 28 -22.46 -1.35 4.15
CA VAL A 28 -21.72 -0.39 3.35
C VAL A 28 -21.47 -1.03 2.01
N CYS A 29 -21.91 -0.39 0.93
CA CYS A 29 -21.71 -0.85 -0.44
C CYS A 29 -20.66 0.04 -1.13
N LEU A 30 -19.49 -0.54 -1.39
CA LEU A 30 -18.46 0.07 -2.24
C LEU A 30 -18.72 -0.36 -3.69
N THR A 31 -19.06 0.60 -4.55
CA THR A 31 -19.26 0.38 -5.99
C THR A 31 -18.08 0.92 -6.76
N VAL A 32 -17.48 0.08 -7.60
CA VAL A 32 -16.47 0.47 -8.60
C VAL A 32 -17.05 0.17 -9.97
N ALA A 33 -17.22 1.21 -10.79
CA ALA A 33 -17.79 1.07 -12.13
C ALA A 33 -16.84 1.66 -13.18
N ASP A 34 -16.59 0.90 -14.24
CA ASP A 34 -15.81 1.32 -15.39
C ASP A 34 -16.63 1.33 -16.68
N THR A 35 -16.15 2.04 -17.69
CA THR A 35 -16.71 2.07 -19.06
C THR A 35 -15.85 1.25 -20.03
N GLY A 36 -15.26 0.15 -19.55
CA GLY A 36 -14.40 -0.71 -20.35
C GLY A 36 -15.15 -1.65 -21.28
N THR A 37 -14.49 -2.71 -21.69
CA THR A 37 -15.04 -3.69 -22.65
C THR A 37 -16.18 -4.52 -22.10
N GLY A 38 -16.33 -4.56 -20.78
CA GLY A 38 -17.31 -5.41 -20.12
C GLY A 38 -17.01 -6.91 -20.26
N MET A 39 -17.94 -7.72 -19.78
CA MET A 39 -17.86 -9.18 -19.75
C MET A 39 -19.19 -9.80 -20.17
N ASP A 40 -19.14 -10.94 -20.83
CA ASP A 40 -20.29 -11.81 -21.07
C ASP A 40 -20.65 -12.64 -19.82
N ALA A 41 -21.80 -13.30 -19.86
CA ALA A 41 -22.32 -14.04 -18.71
C ALA A 41 -21.41 -15.20 -18.26
N ASP A 42 -20.71 -15.85 -19.18
CA ASP A 42 -19.80 -16.94 -18.84
C ASP A 42 -18.50 -16.43 -18.23
N THR A 43 -17.99 -15.31 -18.74
CA THR A 43 -16.83 -14.61 -18.16
C THR A 43 -17.14 -14.09 -16.75
N ILE A 44 -18.32 -13.51 -16.51
CA ILE A 44 -18.74 -13.03 -15.18
C ILE A 44 -18.72 -14.17 -14.16
N LYS A 45 -19.28 -15.32 -14.49
CA LYS A 45 -19.31 -16.48 -13.59
C LYS A 45 -17.91 -16.95 -13.19
N ARG A 46 -16.98 -16.92 -14.14
CA ARG A 46 -15.61 -17.36 -13.96
C ARG A 46 -14.69 -16.28 -13.40
N ALA A 47 -15.09 -15.01 -13.44
CA ALA A 47 -14.26 -13.88 -13.02
C ALA A 47 -13.82 -13.95 -11.55
N ILE A 48 -14.58 -14.67 -10.71
CA ILE A 48 -14.24 -14.92 -9.30
C ILE A 48 -13.44 -16.21 -9.07
N GLU A 49 -13.19 -17.02 -10.11
CA GLU A 49 -12.35 -18.21 -10.00
C GLU A 49 -10.87 -17.79 -9.89
N PRO A 50 -10.11 -18.42 -8.97
CA PRO A 50 -8.67 -18.16 -8.88
C PRO A 50 -7.95 -18.46 -10.21
N PHE A 51 -7.01 -17.59 -10.57
CA PHE A 51 -6.19 -17.68 -11.80
C PHE A 51 -6.94 -17.49 -13.12
N PHE A 52 -8.25 -17.24 -13.10
CA PHE A 52 -8.99 -16.93 -14.31
C PHE A 52 -8.67 -15.49 -14.78
N SER A 53 -8.26 -15.35 -16.02
CA SER A 53 -7.97 -14.07 -16.66
C SER A 53 -8.29 -14.13 -18.16
N THR A 54 -8.92 -13.10 -18.68
CA THR A 54 -9.10 -12.88 -20.13
C THR A 54 -7.96 -12.07 -20.74
N LYS A 55 -6.99 -11.62 -19.93
CA LYS A 55 -5.81 -10.89 -20.39
C LYS A 55 -4.73 -11.86 -20.89
N GLU A 56 -3.85 -11.36 -21.75
CA GLU A 56 -2.69 -12.13 -22.20
C GLU A 56 -1.83 -12.63 -21.04
N ILE A 57 -1.19 -13.76 -21.22
CA ILE A 57 -0.29 -14.35 -20.22
C ILE A 57 0.75 -13.32 -19.78
N GLY A 58 0.83 -13.08 -18.46
CA GLY A 58 1.75 -12.09 -17.86
C GLY A 58 1.15 -10.69 -17.66
N LYS A 59 -0.07 -10.39 -18.15
CA LYS A 59 -0.74 -9.09 -17.94
C LYS A 59 -1.81 -9.10 -16.83
N GLY A 60 -1.82 -10.12 -16.01
CA GLY A 60 -2.69 -10.23 -14.84
C GLY A 60 -2.61 -11.61 -14.20
N THR A 61 -2.62 -11.66 -12.87
CA THR A 61 -2.52 -12.91 -12.10
C THR A 61 -3.83 -13.70 -12.04
N GLY A 62 -4.96 -13.09 -12.40
CA GLY A 62 -6.28 -13.67 -12.21
C GLY A 62 -6.70 -13.90 -10.76
N LEU A 63 -6.00 -13.29 -9.79
CA LEU A 63 -6.26 -13.46 -8.37
C LEU A 63 -7.06 -12.32 -7.74
N GLY A 64 -7.12 -11.15 -8.37
CA GLY A 64 -7.70 -9.95 -7.76
C GLY A 64 -9.16 -10.11 -7.34
N LEU A 65 -10.04 -10.50 -8.26
CA LEU A 65 -11.48 -10.66 -7.97
C LEU A 65 -11.76 -11.85 -7.05
N SER A 66 -11.02 -12.95 -7.18
CA SER A 66 -11.17 -14.11 -6.29
C SER A 66 -10.77 -13.79 -4.85
N MET A 67 -9.72 -12.97 -4.64
CA MET A 67 -9.32 -12.50 -3.32
C MET A 67 -10.37 -11.56 -2.71
N VAL A 68 -10.88 -10.60 -3.48
CA VAL A 68 -11.95 -9.70 -3.01
C VAL A 68 -13.22 -10.47 -2.67
N HIS A 69 -13.59 -11.47 -3.49
CA HIS A 69 -14.73 -12.35 -3.21
C HIS A 69 -14.51 -13.14 -1.91
N GLY A 70 -13.34 -13.76 -1.73
CA GLY A 70 -12.99 -14.49 -0.52
C GLY A 70 -13.04 -13.60 0.74
N LEU A 71 -12.50 -12.38 0.64
CA LEU A 71 -12.57 -11.40 1.72
C LEU A 71 -14.00 -10.99 2.06
N ALA A 72 -14.83 -10.75 1.03
CA ALA A 72 -16.25 -10.43 1.23
C ALA A 72 -16.96 -11.52 2.03
N LEU A 73 -16.79 -12.79 1.66
CA LEU A 73 -17.37 -13.93 2.38
C LEU A 73 -16.85 -14.04 3.82
N GLN A 74 -15.56 -13.86 4.04
CA GLN A 74 -14.95 -13.85 5.38
C GLN A 74 -15.57 -12.79 6.30
N LEU A 75 -15.90 -11.63 5.74
CA LEU A 75 -16.53 -10.51 6.45
C LEU A 75 -18.06 -10.60 6.46
N ARG A 76 -18.65 -11.72 6.08
CA ARG A 76 -20.11 -11.94 5.98
C ARG A 76 -20.80 -10.93 5.05
N GLY A 77 -20.09 -10.50 4.04
CA GLY A 77 -20.54 -9.65 2.96
C GLY A 77 -20.65 -10.42 1.64
N ALA A 78 -20.82 -9.71 0.53
CA ALA A 78 -20.88 -10.27 -0.81
C ALA A 78 -20.15 -9.39 -1.83
N LEU A 79 -19.73 -10.01 -2.94
CA LEU A 79 -19.24 -9.32 -4.13
C LEU A 79 -20.21 -9.57 -5.28
N HIS A 80 -20.87 -8.53 -5.78
CA HIS A 80 -21.72 -8.60 -6.95
C HIS A 80 -21.02 -8.01 -8.16
N LEU A 81 -21.04 -8.73 -9.28
CA LEU A 81 -20.51 -8.29 -10.56
C LEU A 81 -21.64 -8.11 -11.56
N LEU A 82 -21.78 -6.90 -12.10
CA LEU A 82 -22.73 -6.54 -13.14
C LEU A 82 -21.92 -6.04 -14.33
N SER A 83 -22.04 -6.73 -15.46
CA SER A 83 -21.28 -6.37 -16.66
C SER A 83 -22.03 -6.77 -17.91
N GLU A 84 -21.88 -5.98 -18.98
CA GLU A 84 -22.36 -6.28 -20.31
C GLU A 84 -21.25 -5.97 -21.31
N PRO A 85 -21.06 -6.79 -22.37
CA PRO A 85 -20.09 -6.49 -23.41
C PRO A 85 -20.29 -5.09 -24.00
N GLY A 86 -19.21 -4.31 -24.07
CA GLY A 86 -19.20 -2.94 -24.58
C GLY A 86 -19.75 -1.86 -23.64
N ARG A 87 -20.23 -2.21 -22.45
CA ARG A 87 -20.80 -1.25 -21.47
C ARG A 87 -19.99 -1.10 -20.19
N GLY A 88 -18.89 -1.87 -20.06
CA GLY A 88 -18.04 -1.86 -18.89
C GLY A 88 -18.50 -2.79 -17.79
N THR A 89 -17.92 -2.61 -16.62
CA THR A 89 -18.18 -3.47 -15.44
C THR A 89 -18.50 -2.62 -14.23
N ARG A 90 -19.43 -3.10 -13.41
CA ARG A 90 -19.72 -2.60 -12.08
C ARG A 90 -19.48 -3.73 -11.08
N ALA A 91 -18.55 -3.52 -10.18
CA ALA A 91 -18.30 -4.38 -9.03
C ALA A 91 -18.87 -3.72 -7.78
N GLU A 92 -19.70 -4.42 -7.02
CA GLU A 92 -20.30 -3.96 -5.77
C GLU A 92 -19.82 -4.87 -4.63
N LEU A 93 -19.02 -4.32 -3.73
CA LEU A 93 -18.59 -4.99 -2.51
C LEU A 93 -19.50 -4.56 -1.37
N TRP A 94 -20.25 -5.51 -0.82
CA TRP A 94 -21.17 -5.32 0.29
C TRP A 94 -20.52 -5.81 1.58
N LEU A 95 -20.40 -4.94 2.57
CA LEU A 95 -19.82 -5.26 3.87
C LEU A 95 -20.82 -4.90 4.97
N PRO A 96 -21.10 -5.78 5.95
CA PRO A 96 -22.03 -5.47 7.03
C PRO A 96 -21.51 -4.28 7.84
N VAL A 97 -22.43 -3.40 8.22
CA VAL A 97 -22.10 -2.30 9.15
C VAL A 97 -21.75 -2.91 10.50
N SER A 98 -20.56 -2.58 11.03
CA SER A 98 -20.21 -3.00 12.39
C SER A 98 -21.17 -2.38 13.40
N THR A 99 -21.68 -3.21 14.32
CA THR A 99 -22.46 -2.77 15.48
C THR A 99 -21.56 -2.40 16.66
N GLU A 100 -20.27 -2.71 16.59
CA GLU A 100 -19.31 -2.19 17.56
C GLU A 100 -19.17 -0.69 17.35
N GLU A 101 -19.29 0.07 18.44
CA GLU A 101 -18.94 1.50 18.38
C GLU A 101 -17.56 1.59 17.74
N ALA A 102 -17.48 2.32 16.63
CA ALA A 102 -16.18 2.65 16.09
C ALA A 102 -15.40 3.24 17.26
N VAL A 103 -14.39 2.51 17.73
CA VAL A 103 -13.40 3.13 18.59
C VAL A 103 -12.96 4.32 17.76
N ALA A 104 -13.46 5.51 18.14
CA ALA A 104 -13.14 6.74 17.45
C ALA A 104 -11.62 6.71 17.32
N MET A 105 -11.13 6.52 16.11
CA MET A 105 -9.72 6.78 15.88
C MET A 105 -9.54 8.16 16.49
N PRO A 106 -8.62 8.32 17.44
CA PRO A 106 -8.35 9.63 18.00
C PRO A 106 -8.31 10.58 16.80
N PRO A 107 -9.03 11.72 16.82
CA PRO A 107 -8.98 12.67 15.70
C PRO A 107 -7.51 12.76 15.35
N GLU A 108 -7.18 12.56 14.08
CA GLU A 108 -5.81 12.47 13.56
C GLU A 108 -4.94 13.30 14.46
N ALA A 109 -4.15 12.64 15.29
CA ALA A 109 -3.41 13.36 16.35
C ALA A 109 -2.58 14.32 15.56
N GLY A 110 -3.00 15.58 15.63
CA GLY A 110 -2.34 16.65 14.91
C GLY A 110 -0.87 16.44 15.14
N ARG A 111 -0.10 16.52 14.08
CA ARG A 111 1.36 16.41 13.97
C ARG A 111 1.99 16.26 15.36
N PRO A 112 2.60 15.12 15.73
CA PRO A 112 3.28 15.02 17.01
C PRO A 112 4.14 16.26 17.14
N ALA A 113 4.01 17.01 18.24
CA ALA A 113 4.68 18.30 18.43
C ALA A 113 6.22 18.22 18.32
N ASP A 114 6.75 17.01 18.23
CA ASP A 114 8.17 16.65 18.07
C ASP A 114 8.49 15.95 16.73
N SER A 115 7.64 16.03 15.69
CA SER A 115 8.01 15.49 14.38
C SER A 115 9.09 16.37 13.75
N THR A 116 10.34 15.96 13.85
CA THR A 116 11.44 16.55 13.09
C THR A 116 11.19 16.28 11.61
N ASP A 117 11.04 17.35 10.80
CA ASP A 117 10.96 17.25 9.35
C ASP A 117 12.20 16.50 8.85
N ALA A 118 12.00 15.31 8.31
CA ALA A 118 13.07 14.44 7.85
C ALA A 118 13.05 14.35 6.32
N THR A 119 14.23 14.25 5.70
CA THR A 119 14.36 13.92 4.28
C THR A 119 14.51 12.41 4.12
N VAL A 120 13.50 11.78 3.54
CA VAL A 120 13.37 10.33 3.41
C VAL A 120 13.64 9.92 1.97
N LEU A 121 14.56 8.99 1.75
CA LEU A 121 14.73 8.27 0.49
C LEU A 121 13.79 7.06 0.49
N LEU A 122 12.72 7.12 -0.31
CA LEU A 122 11.76 6.02 -0.50
C LEU A 122 12.13 5.20 -1.72
N VAL A 123 12.30 3.88 -1.56
CA VAL A 123 12.69 2.96 -2.62
C VAL A 123 11.69 1.82 -2.73
N ASP A 124 10.90 1.81 -3.80
CA ASP A 124 9.92 0.76 -4.10
C ASP A 124 9.76 0.68 -5.63
N ASP A 125 9.72 -0.51 -6.20
CA ASP A 125 9.54 -0.73 -7.64
C ASP A 125 8.07 -0.73 -8.05
N ASP A 126 7.15 -0.91 -7.09
CA ASP A 126 5.72 -0.75 -7.33
C ASP A 126 5.30 0.72 -7.20
N PHE A 127 4.92 1.30 -8.34
CA PHE A 127 4.51 2.71 -8.41
C PHE A 127 3.33 3.05 -7.48
N LEU A 128 2.34 2.15 -7.34
CA LEU A 128 1.15 2.42 -6.52
C LEU A 128 1.48 2.38 -5.03
N VAL A 129 2.32 1.44 -4.63
CA VAL A 129 2.81 1.32 -3.25
C VAL A 129 3.69 2.52 -2.91
N SER A 130 4.62 2.90 -3.81
CA SER A 130 5.45 4.10 -3.64
C SER A 130 4.61 5.36 -3.49
N LEU A 131 3.61 5.56 -4.36
CA LEU A 131 2.72 6.72 -4.31
C LEU A 131 1.94 6.80 -2.98
N SER A 132 1.41 5.67 -2.51
CA SER A 132 0.67 5.61 -1.23
C SER A 132 1.58 5.90 -0.04
N THR A 133 2.76 5.28 -0.01
CA THR A 133 3.74 5.50 1.07
C THR A 133 4.25 6.94 1.09
N LYS A 134 4.52 7.51 -0.10
CA LYS A 134 4.90 8.91 -0.24
C LYS A 134 3.85 9.84 0.33
N ALA A 135 2.57 9.65 -0.03
CA ALA A 135 1.48 10.47 0.50
C ALA A 135 1.43 10.41 2.05
N MET A 136 1.57 9.22 2.64
CA MET A 136 1.63 9.06 4.10
C MET A 136 2.81 9.82 4.72
N LEU A 137 3.99 9.78 4.08
CA LEU A 137 5.20 10.48 4.56
C LEU A 137 5.06 12.01 4.46
N GLU A 138 4.52 12.51 3.34
CA GLU A 138 4.28 13.94 3.13
C GLU A 138 3.22 14.48 4.10
N ASP A 139 2.16 13.73 4.39
CA ASP A 139 1.16 14.07 5.41
C ASP A 139 1.77 14.15 6.82
N LEU A 140 2.79 13.31 7.10
CA LEU A 140 3.55 13.38 8.35
C LEU A 140 4.55 14.55 8.39
N GLY A 141 4.72 15.27 7.28
CA GLY A 141 5.57 16.46 7.17
C GLY A 141 7.00 16.17 6.73
N HIS A 142 7.28 14.97 6.21
CA HIS A 142 8.59 14.61 5.70
C HIS A 142 8.77 15.02 4.24
N THR A 143 10.00 15.30 3.84
CA THR A 143 10.36 15.49 2.42
C THR A 143 10.75 14.15 1.83
N VAL A 144 10.15 13.77 0.69
CA VAL A 144 10.36 12.45 0.07
C VAL A 144 11.16 12.56 -1.22
N ILE A 145 12.22 11.77 -1.33
CA ILE A 145 12.97 11.53 -2.56
C ILE A 145 12.67 10.09 -2.98
N GLU A 146 12.15 9.91 -4.19
CA GLU A 146 11.73 8.60 -4.69
C GLU A 146 12.79 7.96 -5.58
N ALA A 147 12.96 6.65 -5.44
CA ALA A 147 13.75 5.83 -6.35
C ALA A 147 12.98 4.54 -6.68
N SER A 148 12.77 4.26 -7.96
CA SER A 148 12.02 3.08 -8.42
C SER A 148 12.88 1.82 -8.57
N SER A 149 14.08 1.79 -8.00
CA SER A 149 14.98 0.62 -7.98
C SER A 149 16.17 0.87 -7.06
N GLY A 150 16.81 -0.22 -6.62
CA GLY A 150 18.03 -0.14 -5.82
C GLY A 150 19.17 0.59 -6.54
N ALA A 151 19.30 0.43 -7.86
CA ALA A 151 20.32 1.13 -8.65
C ALA A 151 20.14 2.65 -8.61
N LYS A 152 18.93 3.15 -8.83
CA LYS A 152 18.61 4.59 -8.71
C LYS A 152 18.80 5.11 -7.29
N ALA A 153 18.45 4.30 -6.30
CA ALA A 153 18.68 4.66 -4.90
C ALA A 153 20.17 4.85 -4.59
N LEU A 154 21.04 3.96 -5.10
CA LEU A 154 22.49 4.11 -4.95
C LEU A 154 23.03 5.37 -5.67
N GLU A 155 22.44 5.79 -6.79
CA GLU A 155 22.77 7.07 -7.43
C GLU A 155 22.43 8.25 -6.53
N VAL A 156 21.23 8.26 -5.94
CA VAL A 156 20.80 9.30 -4.98
C VAL A 156 21.73 9.34 -3.76
N LEU A 157 22.10 8.17 -3.22
CA LEU A 157 23.00 8.07 -2.04
C LEU A 157 24.42 8.63 -2.31
N ARG A 158 24.89 8.64 -3.55
CA ARG A 158 26.17 9.23 -3.94
C ARG A 158 26.13 10.75 -4.03
N THR A 159 24.94 11.37 -4.10
CA THR A 159 24.82 12.82 -4.12
C THR A 159 25.07 13.41 -2.73
N GLU A 160 25.41 14.70 -2.63
CA GLU A 160 25.58 15.40 -1.33
C GLU A 160 24.25 15.82 -0.68
N LYS A 161 23.10 15.39 -1.23
CA LYS A 161 21.79 15.74 -0.66
C LYS A 161 21.67 15.20 0.76
N PRO A 162 21.18 16.00 1.71
CA PRO A 162 20.93 15.52 3.06
C PRO A 162 19.84 14.45 3.04
N LEU A 163 20.05 13.35 3.73
CA LEU A 163 19.12 12.27 3.94
C LEU A 163 19.14 11.89 5.41
N ASP A 164 17.97 11.80 6.00
CA ASP A 164 17.81 11.47 7.41
C ASP A 164 17.37 10.00 7.61
N LEU A 165 16.75 9.38 6.58
CA LEU A 165 16.26 8.00 6.60
C LEU A 165 16.20 7.44 5.18
N MET A 166 16.46 6.15 5.02
CA MET A 166 16.11 5.37 3.84
C MET A 166 15.02 4.35 4.21
N ILE A 167 13.93 4.34 3.43
CA ILE A 167 12.89 3.31 3.49
C ILE A 167 12.96 2.52 2.19
N THR A 168 13.10 1.21 2.27
CA THR A 168 13.23 0.36 1.07
C THR A 168 12.34 -0.87 1.15
N ASP A 169 11.69 -1.20 0.04
CA ASP A 169 11.05 -2.51 -0.12
C ASP A 169 12.11 -3.61 -0.12
N TYR A 170 11.75 -4.78 0.42
CA TYR A 170 12.62 -5.95 0.43
C TYR A 170 12.71 -6.61 -0.94
N ALA A 171 11.57 -6.84 -1.58
CA ALA A 171 11.44 -7.67 -2.78
C ALA A 171 11.45 -6.85 -4.07
N MET A 172 12.59 -6.32 -4.46
CA MET A 172 12.74 -5.55 -5.69
C MET A 172 13.49 -6.33 -6.79
N PRO A 173 13.13 -6.16 -8.08
CA PRO A 173 13.85 -6.76 -9.19
C PRO A 173 15.31 -6.32 -9.27
N GLY A 174 16.21 -7.28 -9.49
CA GLY A 174 17.64 -7.04 -9.71
C GLY A 174 18.46 -6.77 -8.45
N MET A 175 17.90 -6.12 -7.43
CA MET A 175 18.58 -5.84 -6.16
C MET A 175 17.58 -5.85 -5.03
N THR A 176 17.77 -6.73 -4.05
CA THR A 176 16.90 -6.76 -2.86
C THR A 176 17.16 -5.57 -1.95
N GLY A 177 16.16 -5.22 -1.11
CA GLY A 177 16.33 -4.16 -0.11
C GLY A 177 17.49 -4.40 0.85
N MET A 178 17.83 -5.66 1.14
CA MET A 178 19.01 -6.02 1.95
C MET A 178 20.32 -5.68 1.24
N GLN A 179 20.45 -6.05 -0.04
CA GLN A 179 21.64 -5.72 -0.84
C GLN A 179 21.79 -4.20 -0.99
N LEU A 180 20.66 -3.49 -1.16
CA LEU A 180 20.65 -2.03 -1.17
C LEU A 180 21.12 -1.47 0.18
N ALA A 181 20.65 -2.01 1.29
CA ALA A 181 21.04 -1.57 2.63
C ALA A 181 22.55 -1.75 2.89
N GLU A 182 23.13 -2.86 2.43
CA GLU A 182 24.60 -3.08 2.49
C GLU A 182 25.35 -2.03 1.67
N GLY A 183 24.90 -1.75 0.45
CA GLY A 183 25.45 -0.70 -0.40
C GLY A 183 25.33 0.70 0.22
N ALA A 184 24.17 0.99 0.82
CA ALA A 184 23.90 2.25 1.49
C ALA A 184 24.79 2.48 2.71
N ARG A 185 25.02 1.45 3.53
CA ARG A 185 25.96 1.52 4.69
C ARG A 185 27.39 1.86 4.26
N GLY A 186 27.83 1.40 3.10
CA GLY A 186 29.13 1.74 2.54
C GLY A 186 29.24 3.19 2.05
N LEU A 187 28.16 3.76 1.51
CA LEU A 187 28.11 5.12 0.97
C LEU A 187 27.77 6.18 2.04
N ARG A 188 26.90 5.83 2.95
CA ARG A 188 26.36 6.71 4.00
C ARG A 188 26.38 5.99 5.37
N PRO A 189 27.56 5.84 5.99
CA PRO A 189 27.66 5.24 7.31
C PRO A 189 26.80 6.03 8.31
N GLY A 190 25.91 5.34 9.03
CA GLY A 190 25.02 5.97 10.01
C GLY A 190 23.67 6.44 9.47
N LEU A 191 23.38 6.34 8.17
CA LEU A 191 22.02 6.58 7.66
C LEU A 191 21.09 5.48 8.19
N PRO A 192 20.03 5.83 8.95
CA PRO A 192 19.03 4.85 9.36
C PRO A 192 18.32 4.24 8.15
N ILE A 193 18.01 2.93 8.25
CA ILE A 193 17.35 2.20 7.18
C ILE A 193 16.16 1.44 7.76
N LEU A 194 14.97 1.64 7.17
CA LEU A 194 13.76 0.88 7.46
C LEU A 194 13.45 -0.04 6.29
N LEU A 195 13.33 -1.34 6.56
CA LEU A 195 12.98 -2.32 5.55
C LEU A 195 11.47 -2.58 5.57
N ILE A 196 10.82 -2.45 4.42
CA ILE A 196 9.42 -2.84 4.23
C ILE A 196 9.39 -4.26 3.67
N THR A 197 8.57 -5.16 4.25
CA THR A 197 8.53 -6.57 3.86
C THR A 197 7.10 -7.06 3.67
N GLY A 198 6.86 -7.90 2.66
CA GLY A 198 5.63 -8.67 2.52
C GLY A 198 5.65 -9.95 3.37
N TYR A 199 4.49 -10.60 3.48
CA TYR A 199 4.33 -11.82 4.32
C TYR A 199 5.17 -13.01 3.81
N ALA A 200 5.53 -13.03 2.52
CA ALA A 200 6.24 -14.14 1.87
C ALA A 200 7.74 -13.88 1.66
N ASP A 201 8.23 -12.69 2.01
CA ASP A 201 9.54 -12.22 1.54
C ASP A 201 10.72 -12.72 2.37
N LEU A 202 10.48 -13.25 3.55
CA LEU A 202 11.55 -13.66 4.45
C LEU A 202 11.79 -15.18 4.40
N PRO A 203 12.99 -15.63 4.04
CA PRO A 203 13.39 -17.03 4.29
C PRO A 203 13.22 -17.32 5.77
N GLY A 204 12.52 -18.41 6.11
CA GLY A 204 12.24 -18.78 7.49
C GLY A 204 13.52 -18.79 8.33
N GLY A 205 13.58 -17.92 9.35
CA GLY A 205 14.66 -17.89 10.32
C GLY A 205 15.79 -16.88 10.09
N ALA A 206 15.74 -16.02 9.04
CA ALA A 206 16.75 -14.99 8.88
C ALA A 206 16.58 -13.88 9.94
N VAL A 207 17.54 -13.77 10.83
CA VAL A 207 17.67 -12.61 11.75
C VAL A 207 18.21 -11.45 10.93
N LEU A 208 17.32 -10.55 10.53
CA LEU A 208 17.71 -9.32 9.84
C LEU A 208 18.14 -8.28 10.90
N ASP A 209 19.34 -7.76 10.77
CA ASP A 209 19.90 -6.70 11.61
C ASP A 209 19.44 -5.31 11.15
N LEU A 210 18.16 -5.19 10.73
CA LEU A 210 17.51 -3.96 10.31
C LEU A 210 16.11 -3.84 10.89
N PRO A 211 15.70 -2.63 11.30
CA PRO A 211 14.31 -2.30 11.59
C PRO A 211 13.42 -2.63 10.40
N ARG A 212 12.25 -3.19 10.67
CA ARG A 212 11.32 -3.65 9.63
C ARG A 212 9.87 -3.28 9.92
N LEU A 213 9.12 -3.07 8.84
CA LEU A 213 7.67 -2.85 8.85
C LEU A 213 7.01 -3.81 7.86
N SER A 214 6.04 -4.59 8.32
CA SER A 214 5.35 -5.58 7.47
C SER A 214 4.19 -4.97 6.71
N LYS A 215 4.05 -5.27 5.41
CA LYS A 215 2.87 -4.94 4.58
C LYS A 215 1.70 -5.89 4.94
N PRO A 216 0.44 -5.39 5.04
CA PRO A 216 0.04 -3.99 4.96
C PRO A 216 0.30 -3.24 6.28
N TYR A 217 0.65 -1.96 6.20
CA TYR A 217 0.90 -1.10 7.36
C TYR A 217 0.02 0.16 7.32
N LEU A 218 -0.23 0.70 8.50
CA LEU A 218 -0.95 1.95 8.69
C LEU A 218 0.03 3.12 8.82
N GLN A 219 -0.42 4.34 8.48
CA GLN A 219 0.37 5.57 8.62
C GLN A 219 0.93 5.75 10.05
N LYS A 220 0.15 5.39 11.08
CA LYS A 220 0.60 5.43 12.48
C LYS A 220 1.80 4.54 12.74
N GLN A 221 1.80 3.31 12.22
CA GLN A 221 2.92 2.37 12.38
C GLN A 221 4.17 2.88 11.67
N LEU A 222 4.00 3.47 10.47
CA LEU A 222 5.09 4.10 9.74
C LEU A 222 5.68 5.27 10.54
N ALA A 223 4.84 6.16 11.09
CA ALA A 223 5.26 7.30 11.91
C ALA A 223 6.04 6.88 13.17
N GLU A 224 5.57 5.83 13.87
CA GLU A 224 6.26 5.27 15.05
C GLU A 224 7.66 4.78 14.70
N GLN A 225 7.82 4.05 13.59
CA GLN A 225 9.11 3.55 13.13
C GLN A 225 10.06 4.69 12.73
N ILE A 226 9.58 5.71 12.02
CA ILE A 226 10.36 6.85 11.61
C ILE A 226 10.86 7.62 12.84
N THR A 227 9.97 7.93 13.79
CA THR A 227 10.31 8.64 15.01
C THR A 227 11.39 7.90 15.81
N ALA A 228 11.27 6.58 15.93
CA ALA A 228 12.26 5.75 16.61
C ALA A 228 13.63 5.78 15.93
N LEU A 229 13.67 5.83 14.59
CA LEU A 229 14.91 5.77 13.82
C LEU A 229 15.59 7.13 13.69
N VAL A 230 14.83 8.18 13.38
CA VAL A 230 15.36 9.55 13.21
C VAL A 230 15.75 10.13 14.57
N GLY A 231 14.99 9.84 15.63
CA GLY A 231 15.30 10.29 17.00
C GLY A 231 16.58 9.68 17.59
N GLN A 232 16.99 8.49 17.15
CA GLN A 232 18.25 7.85 17.58
C GLN A 232 19.49 8.40 16.86
N GLY A 233 19.31 9.06 15.70
CA GLY A 233 20.40 9.63 14.88
C GLY A 233 20.93 10.97 15.35
N VAL A 234 20.29 11.62 16.30
CA VAL A 234 20.77 12.89 16.87
C VAL A 234 21.67 12.62 18.07
N ALA A 235 22.95 12.37 17.82
CA ALA A 235 23.95 12.50 18.88
C ALA A 235 23.94 13.98 19.42
N PRO A 236 23.88 14.22 20.74
CA PRO A 236 23.84 15.56 21.29
C PRO A 236 25.18 16.25 21.05
N GLY A 237 25.23 17.23 20.15
CA GLY A 237 26.37 18.12 20.09
C GLY A 237 26.90 18.53 18.72
N VAL A 238 26.10 19.18 17.88
CA VAL A 238 26.61 20.21 16.96
C VAL A 238 25.49 21.23 16.73
N PRO A 239 25.61 22.51 17.15
CA PRO A 239 24.61 23.51 16.82
C PRO A 239 24.63 23.81 15.32
N ARG A 240 23.47 23.65 14.66
CA ARG A 240 23.25 24.10 13.29
C ARG A 240 23.42 25.62 13.25
N VAL A 241 24.46 26.09 12.60
CA VAL A 241 24.63 27.51 12.30
C VAL A 241 23.62 27.86 11.22
N ALA A 242 22.68 28.74 11.56
CA ALA A 242 21.77 29.36 10.62
C ALA A 242 22.58 30.29 9.68
N HIS A 243 22.40 30.07 8.38
CA HIS A 243 22.74 31.04 7.33
C HIS A 243 21.50 31.54 6.66
#